data_70930a8a34874b2f26ca04c8ebfc4a2b
#
_entry.id   70930a8a34874b2f26ca04c8ebfc4a2b
#
_cell.length_a   1.000
_cell.length_b   1.000
_cell.length_c   1.000
_cell.angle_alpha   90.00
_cell.angle_beta   90.00
_cell.angle_gamma   90.00
#
_symmetry.space_group_name_H-M   'P 1'
#
loop_
_entity.id
_entity.type
_entity.pdbx_description
1 polymer ?
#
loop_
_entity_poly.entity_id
_entity_poly.type
_entity_poly.pdbx_seq_one_letter_code
_entity_poly.pdbx_strand_id
1 'polypeptide(L)'
;YNLKHLGADKKATDGARVLRLPGTINSKCDANCEVLYIDNDVEYSMYELREEYLNYKPKTHQLKMQQTKKIDNKVISNRFFNSYSLHMERANDLETLCRLRKYEMTGYRNMAVHCFAYWKGIYVRDNYELENIVIEFNNAFTEPLKETEVQAVLRCIPKAIDKFIAYEQGLRSGERKRVSKGMRDKEGYWYKNETLIDRLGITSKEQKYMKTIIGIDEKYDRKNKKRRVDRRNEEVLTKREQDKKDRIEKIKVFLSKGLNQSKIAQEL
;
A
#
# COMPACT_ATOMS: atom_id res chain seq x y z
N TYR A 1 -13.36 -3.28 26.73
CA TYR A 1 -13.85 -3.62 28.07
C TYR A 1 -14.58 -4.98 28.14
N ASN A 2 -14.72 -5.69 27.01
CA ASN A 2 -15.46 -6.96 26.95
C ASN A 2 -14.78 -8.10 27.72
N LEU A 3 -13.47 -8.03 27.92
CA LEU A 3 -12.68 -9.05 28.61
C LEU A 3 -12.49 -8.78 30.10
N LYS A 4 -13.16 -7.76 30.67
CA LYS A 4 -13.03 -7.40 32.09
C LYS A 4 -13.46 -8.53 33.00
N HIS A 5 -14.48 -9.29 32.62
CA HIS A 5 -14.99 -10.45 33.38
C HIS A 5 -14.02 -11.62 33.45
N LEU A 6 -13.04 -11.66 32.51
CA LEU A 6 -11.95 -12.63 32.48
C LEU A 6 -10.68 -12.12 33.19
N GLY A 7 -10.75 -11.00 33.91
CA GLY A 7 -9.61 -10.48 34.67
C GLY A 7 -8.63 -9.61 33.83
N ALA A 8 -8.99 -9.26 32.61
CA ALA A 8 -8.12 -8.43 31.74
C ALA A 8 -7.88 -7.03 32.33
N ASP A 9 -6.62 -6.61 32.42
CA ASP A 9 -6.22 -5.29 32.91
C ASP A 9 -6.56 -4.20 31.88
N LYS A 10 -7.39 -3.24 32.31
CA LYS A 10 -7.76 -2.08 31.49
C LYS A 10 -6.58 -1.19 31.08
N LYS A 11 -5.48 -1.26 31.83
CA LYS A 11 -4.28 -0.45 31.56
C LYS A 11 -3.36 -1.12 30.52
N ALA A 12 -3.61 -2.38 30.16
CA ALA A 12 -2.83 -3.12 29.16
C ALA A 12 -3.30 -2.83 27.72
N THR A 13 -3.42 -1.56 27.34
CA THR A 13 -3.98 -1.15 26.04
C THR A 13 -2.97 -0.49 25.09
N ASP A 14 -1.74 -0.34 25.52
CA ASP A 14 -0.69 0.25 24.68
C ASP A 14 0.15 -0.83 23.98
N GLY A 15 0.49 -0.62 22.73
CA GLY A 15 1.32 -1.52 21.94
C GLY A 15 2.81 -1.53 22.32
N ALA A 16 3.20 -0.72 23.30
CA ALA A 16 4.59 -0.64 23.80
C ALA A 16 4.82 -1.50 25.05
N ARG A 17 3.81 -2.19 25.53
CA ARG A 17 3.95 -3.04 26.71
C ARG A 17 4.77 -4.28 26.41
N VAL A 18 5.80 -4.44 27.23
CA VAL A 18 6.61 -5.65 27.25
C VAL A 18 5.86 -6.70 28.08
N LEU A 19 5.55 -7.85 27.48
CA LEU A 19 5.06 -9.02 28.17
C LEU A 19 6.23 -9.77 28.81
N ARG A 20 5.98 -10.44 29.91
CA ARG A 20 6.99 -11.30 30.52
C ARG A 20 7.22 -12.54 29.67
N LEU A 21 8.45 -12.92 29.54
CA LEU A 21 8.80 -14.17 28.87
C LEU A 21 8.40 -15.38 29.73
N PRO A 22 7.84 -16.43 29.15
CA PRO A 22 7.64 -17.71 29.82
C PRO A 22 8.95 -18.22 30.42
N GLY A 23 8.87 -18.84 31.62
CA GLY A 23 10.02 -19.34 32.35
C GLY A 23 10.75 -18.28 33.20
N THR A 24 10.29 -17.02 33.21
CA THR A 24 10.87 -15.98 34.09
C THR A 24 10.05 -15.78 35.35
N ILE A 25 10.74 -15.39 36.45
CA ILE A 25 10.12 -15.11 37.73
C ILE A 25 9.59 -13.68 37.81
N ASN A 26 8.36 -13.50 38.25
CA ASN A 26 7.80 -12.19 38.55
C ASN A 26 8.30 -11.70 39.89
N SER A 27 9.31 -10.84 39.91
CA SER A 27 9.93 -10.30 41.14
C SER A 27 8.98 -9.54 42.09
N LYS A 28 7.74 -9.25 41.68
CA LYS A 28 6.76 -8.57 42.55
C LYS A 28 5.90 -9.55 43.36
N CYS A 29 5.70 -10.75 42.88
CA CYS A 29 4.86 -11.75 43.52
C CYS A 29 5.55 -13.12 43.63
N ASP A 30 6.81 -13.21 43.27
CA ASP A 30 7.65 -14.41 43.30
C ASP A 30 7.04 -15.63 42.60
N ALA A 31 6.22 -15.36 41.57
CA ALA A 31 5.53 -16.38 40.77
C ALA A 31 6.19 -16.59 39.43
N ASN A 32 6.28 -17.82 38.97
CA ASN A 32 6.75 -18.15 37.64
C ASN A 32 5.73 -17.70 36.57
N CYS A 33 6.24 -17.22 35.45
CA CYS A 33 5.45 -16.95 34.27
C CYS A 33 5.41 -18.25 33.44
N GLU A 34 4.29 -18.93 33.43
CA GLU A 34 4.11 -20.18 32.70
C GLU A 34 3.15 -20.03 31.56
N VAL A 35 3.37 -20.80 30.50
CA VAL A 35 2.42 -20.93 29.40
C VAL A 35 1.45 -22.05 29.78
N LEU A 36 0.20 -21.68 30.01
CA LEU A 36 -0.84 -22.64 30.38
C LEU A 36 -1.31 -23.49 29.21
N TYR A 37 -1.37 -22.88 28.05
CA TYR A 37 -1.86 -23.53 26.82
C TYR A 37 -1.29 -22.88 25.59
N ILE A 38 -0.85 -23.66 24.63
CA ILE A 38 -0.48 -23.21 23.28
C ILE A 38 -1.22 -24.11 22.30
N ASP A 39 -1.98 -23.49 21.40
CA ASP A 39 -2.54 -24.17 20.23
C ASP A 39 -1.72 -23.76 19.01
N ASN A 40 -0.89 -24.67 18.52
CA ASN A 40 -0.01 -24.41 17.39
C ASN A 40 -0.73 -24.58 16.03
N ASP A 41 -1.93 -25.15 16.05
CA ASP A 41 -2.69 -25.45 14.84
C ASP A 41 -3.71 -24.35 14.49
N VAL A 42 -3.87 -23.36 15.37
CA VAL A 42 -4.84 -22.29 15.20
C VAL A 42 -4.16 -20.94 15.11
N GLU A 43 -4.22 -20.34 13.93
CA GLU A 43 -3.85 -18.95 13.68
C GLU A 43 -5.10 -18.09 13.58
N TYR A 44 -5.24 -17.13 14.49
CA TYR A 44 -6.35 -16.18 14.44
C TYR A 44 -5.96 -14.92 13.68
N SER A 45 -6.73 -14.57 12.68
CA SER A 45 -6.64 -13.23 12.11
C SER A 45 -7.23 -12.19 13.07
N MET A 46 -6.76 -10.95 13.01
CA MET A 46 -7.33 -9.84 13.81
C MET A 46 -8.81 -9.60 13.49
N TYR A 47 -9.27 -10.01 12.32
CA TYR A 47 -10.67 -9.92 11.92
C TYR A 47 -11.51 -10.95 12.67
N GLU A 48 -11.09 -12.21 12.69
CA GLU A 48 -11.76 -13.30 13.43
C GLU A 48 -11.85 -13.01 14.91
N LEU A 49 -10.75 -12.61 15.55
CA LEU A 49 -10.74 -12.21 16.96
C LEU A 49 -11.72 -11.07 17.26
N ARG A 50 -11.87 -10.16 16.32
CA ARG A 50 -12.77 -9.04 16.47
C ARG A 50 -14.23 -9.42 16.33
N GLU A 51 -14.57 -10.26 15.37
CA GLU A 51 -15.95 -10.73 15.13
C GLU A 51 -16.42 -11.69 16.24
N GLU A 52 -15.54 -12.59 16.66
CA GLU A 52 -15.90 -13.65 17.58
C GLU A 52 -15.89 -13.19 19.05
N TYR A 53 -14.86 -12.45 19.46
CA TYR A 53 -14.67 -12.14 20.89
C TYR A 53 -15.02 -10.70 21.28
N LEU A 54 -15.08 -9.76 20.37
CA LEU A 54 -15.24 -8.36 20.74
C LEU A 54 -16.66 -7.82 20.63
N ASN A 55 -17.63 -8.53 20.06
CA ASN A 55 -19.00 -7.99 19.80
C ASN A 55 -18.97 -6.53 19.28
N TYR A 56 -17.89 -6.18 18.61
CA TYR A 56 -17.66 -4.85 18.11
C TYR A 56 -18.42 -4.67 16.80
N LYS A 57 -19.67 -4.24 16.88
CA LYS A 57 -20.29 -3.63 15.72
C LYS A 57 -19.54 -2.30 15.51
N PRO A 58 -18.76 -2.14 14.42
CA PRO A 58 -18.23 -0.81 14.13
C PRO A 58 -19.43 0.10 14.15
N LYS A 59 -19.41 1.13 14.98
CA LYS A 59 -20.29 2.27 14.78
C LYS A 59 -19.94 2.68 13.37
N THR A 60 -20.81 2.33 12.42
CA THR A 60 -20.83 3.03 11.16
C THR A 60 -20.90 4.48 11.59
N HIS A 61 -19.76 5.15 11.59
CA HIS A 61 -19.76 6.57 11.52
C HIS A 61 -20.52 6.83 10.22
N GLN A 62 -21.85 6.97 10.34
CA GLN A 62 -22.54 7.88 9.48
C GLN A 62 -21.77 9.18 9.72
N LEU A 63 -20.74 9.37 8.88
CA LEU A 63 -20.22 10.67 8.63
C LEU A 63 -21.47 11.46 8.24
N LYS A 64 -22.12 12.12 9.27
CA LYS A 64 -22.93 13.28 8.99
C LYS A 64 -22.00 14.07 8.10
N MET A 65 -22.32 14.12 6.82
CA MET A 65 -21.76 15.09 5.90
C MET A 65 -22.21 16.46 6.44
N GLN A 66 -21.58 16.88 7.55
CA GLN A 66 -21.39 18.28 7.74
C GLN A 66 -20.64 18.69 6.47
N GLN A 67 -21.22 19.64 5.76
CA GLN A 67 -20.58 20.33 4.65
C GLN A 67 -19.27 20.91 5.18
N THR A 68 -18.29 20.03 5.35
CA THR A 68 -16.92 20.42 5.62
C THR A 68 -16.47 21.10 4.32
N LYS A 69 -16.23 22.42 4.43
CA LYS A 69 -15.45 23.19 3.49
C LYS A 69 -14.49 22.22 2.80
N LYS A 70 -14.48 22.18 1.46
CA LYS A 70 -13.62 21.32 0.65
C LYS A 70 -12.23 21.22 1.27
N ILE A 71 -12.04 20.24 2.14
CA ILE A 71 -10.71 19.87 2.61
C ILE A 71 -10.07 19.31 1.36
N ASP A 72 -9.06 19.99 0.90
CA ASP A 72 -8.33 19.64 -0.30
C ASP A 72 -8.01 18.16 -0.27
N ASN A 73 -8.63 17.36 -1.17
CA ASN A 73 -8.42 15.93 -1.27
C ASN A 73 -6.94 15.53 -1.47
N LYS A 74 -6.08 16.53 -1.73
CA LYS A 74 -4.62 16.38 -1.74
C LYS A 74 -4.02 16.02 -0.37
N VAL A 75 -4.61 16.46 0.73
CA VAL A 75 -4.06 16.25 2.08
C VAL A 75 -4.37 14.84 2.59
N ILE A 76 -5.51 14.27 2.22
CA ILE A 76 -5.92 12.92 2.68
C ILE A 76 -5.14 11.82 1.95
N SER A 77 -4.89 11.97 0.65
CA SER A 77 -4.10 10.99 -0.11
C SER A 77 -2.63 10.92 0.34
N ASN A 78 -2.07 12.02 0.85
CA ASN A 78 -0.70 12.06 1.33
C ASN A 78 -0.50 11.39 2.71
N ARG A 79 -1.56 11.12 3.48
CA ARG A 79 -1.45 10.44 4.79
C ARG A 79 -1.24 8.93 4.67
N PHE A 80 -1.73 8.32 3.60
CA PHE A 80 -1.63 6.86 3.40
C PHE A 80 -0.46 6.43 2.52
N PHE A 81 0.12 7.36 1.74
CA PHE A 81 1.23 7.07 0.85
C PHE A 81 2.43 7.95 1.22
N ASN A 82 3.35 7.38 1.96
CA ASN A 82 4.59 8.03 2.39
C ASN A 82 5.80 7.44 1.66
N SER A 83 6.98 8.00 1.93
CA SER A 83 8.23 7.54 1.32
C SER A 83 8.54 6.08 1.62
N TYR A 84 8.21 5.61 2.82
CA TYR A 84 8.39 4.22 3.21
C TYR A 84 7.47 3.30 2.39
N SER A 85 6.18 3.56 2.38
CA SER A 85 5.24 2.74 1.59
C SER A 85 5.57 2.75 0.09
N LEU A 86 6.12 3.85 -0.43
CA LEU A 86 6.59 3.90 -1.81
C LEU A 86 7.73 2.90 -2.05
N HIS A 87 8.72 2.86 -1.16
CA HIS A 87 9.85 1.93 -1.32
C HIS A 87 9.43 0.47 -1.13
N MET A 88 8.51 0.18 -0.21
CA MET A 88 7.91 -1.15 -0.08
C MET A 88 7.24 -1.59 -1.37
N GLU A 89 6.36 -0.77 -1.91
CA GLU A 89 5.62 -1.10 -3.13
C GLU A 89 6.55 -1.20 -4.36
N ARG A 90 7.64 -0.45 -4.38
CA ARG A 90 8.67 -0.58 -5.41
C ARG A 90 9.42 -1.92 -5.32
N ALA A 91 9.71 -2.40 -4.12
CA ALA A 91 10.30 -3.72 -3.93
C ALA A 91 9.33 -4.82 -4.44
N ASN A 92 8.04 -4.70 -4.11
CA ASN A 92 6.99 -5.61 -4.58
C ASN A 92 6.83 -5.56 -6.12
N ASP A 93 6.91 -4.37 -6.72
CA ASP A 93 6.88 -4.21 -8.17
C ASP A 93 8.07 -4.90 -8.84
N LEU A 94 9.26 -4.81 -8.23
CA LEU A 94 10.46 -5.45 -8.73
C LEU A 94 10.37 -6.98 -8.65
N GLU A 95 9.88 -7.52 -7.53
CA GLU A 95 9.61 -8.96 -7.41
C GLU A 95 8.57 -9.43 -8.44
N THR A 96 7.56 -8.59 -8.71
CA THR A 96 6.56 -8.86 -9.74
C THR A 96 7.20 -8.88 -11.13
N LEU A 97 8.10 -7.95 -11.44
CA LEU A 97 8.86 -7.92 -12.68
C LEU A 97 9.68 -9.21 -12.87
N CYS A 98 10.42 -9.62 -11.83
CA CYS A 98 11.21 -10.84 -11.87
C CYS A 98 10.33 -12.08 -12.14
N ARG A 99 9.18 -12.18 -11.48
CA ARG A 99 8.22 -13.28 -11.72
C ARG A 99 7.64 -13.27 -13.13
N LEU A 100 7.28 -12.10 -13.67
CA LEU A 100 6.78 -11.96 -15.05
C LEU A 100 7.81 -12.42 -16.07
N ARG A 101 9.09 -12.17 -15.81
CA ARG A 101 10.23 -12.58 -16.64
C ARG A 101 10.75 -13.96 -16.29
N LYS A 102 10.08 -14.72 -15.42
CA LYS A 102 10.54 -16.03 -14.92
C LYS A 102 11.98 -15.98 -14.40
N TYR A 103 12.33 -14.85 -13.77
CA TYR A 103 13.66 -14.53 -13.23
C TYR A 103 14.79 -14.43 -14.28
N GLU A 104 14.44 -14.34 -15.55
CA GLU A 104 15.40 -14.04 -16.62
C GLU A 104 15.65 -12.52 -16.64
N MET A 105 16.70 -12.10 -15.96
CA MET A 105 17.05 -10.70 -15.75
C MET A 105 18.41 -10.32 -16.36
N THR A 106 18.87 -11.07 -17.36
CA THR A 106 20.15 -10.83 -18.03
C THR A 106 20.26 -9.40 -18.55
N GLY A 107 21.35 -8.71 -18.21
CA GLY A 107 21.55 -7.29 -18.49
C GLY A 107 20.96 -6.31 -17.46
N TYR A 108 20.02 -6.75 -16.64
CA TYR A 108 19.33 -5.90 -15.64
C TYR A 108 19.60 -6.30 -14.19
N ARG A 109 20.29 -7.41 -13.96
CA ARG A 109 20.52 -8.04 -12.65
C ARG A 109 21.13 -7.09 -11.62
N ASN A 110 22.20 -6.40 -11.98
CA ASN A 110 22.90 -5.49 -11.06
C ASN A 110 21.98 -4.35 -10.58
N MET A 111 21.24 -3.73 -11.50
CA MET A 111 20.28 -2.69 -11.15
C MET A 111 19.12 -3.23 -10.33
N ALA A 112 18.65 -4.44 -10.62
CA ALA A 112 17.60 -5.10 -9.87
C ALA A 112 18.05 -5.39 -8.43
N VAL A 113 19.22 -6.02 -8.24
CA VAL A 113 19.80 -6.30 -6.91
C VAL A 113 20.03 -5.00 -6.14
N HIS A 114 20.58 -3.97 -6.78
CA HIS A 114 20.81 -2.67 -6.14
C HIS A 114 19.51 -2.03 -5.64
N CYS A 115 18.49 -1.96 -6.48
CA CYS A 115 17.20 -1.41 -6.10
C CYS A 115 16.52 -2.22 -5.01
N PHE A 116 16.53 -3.54 -5.12
CA PHE A 116 15.95 -4.45 -4.15
C PHE A 116 16.62 -4.31 -2.78
N ALA A 117 17.95 -4.37 -2.74
CA ALA A 117 18.72 -4.22 -1.52
C ALA A 117 18.44 -2.87 -0.82
N TYR A 118 18.37 -1.79 -1.58
CA TYR A 118 18.06 -0.48 -1.02
C TYR A 118 16.63 -0.40 -0.48
N TRP A 119 15.64 -0.84 -1.23
CA TRP A 119 14.24 -0.73 -0.82
C TRP A 119 13.89 -1.68 0.33
N LYS A 120 14.42 -2.90 0.34
CA LYS A 120 14.24 -3.85 1.46
C LYS A 120 15.01 -3.38 2.69
N GLY A 121 16.23 -2.88 2.55
CA GLY A 121 17.06 -2.42 3.66
C GLY A 121 16.48 -1.21 4.43
N ILE A 122 15.58 -0.44 3.84
CA ILE A 122 14.83 0.61 4.57
C ILE A 122 13.98 0.00 5.70
N TYR A 123 13.53 -1.25 5.56
CA TYR A 123 12.72 -1.98 6.52
C TYR A 123 13.54 -2.96 7.35
N VAL A 124 14.39 -3.73 6.67
CA VAL A 124 15.31 -4.69 7.29
C VAL A 124 16.54 -3.91 7.72
N ARG A 125 16.62 -3.54 8.98
CA ARG A 125 17.71 -2.68 9.50
C ARG A 125 18.94 -3.50 9.92
N ASP A 126 18.80 -4.78 10.07
CA ASP A 126 19.90 -5.69 10.31
C ASP A 126 20.66 -5.99 9.02
N ASN A 127 21.96 -5.73 9.00
CA ASN A 127 22.77 -5.88 7.81
C ASN A 127 22.96 -7.35 7.41
N TYR A 128 23.01 -8.25 8.37
CA TYR A 128 23.16 -9.68 8.11
C TYR A 128 21.88 -10.27 7.52
N GLU A 129 20.75 -9.91 8.09
CA GLU A 129 19.44 -10.31 7.56
C GLU A 129 19.23 -9.75 6.14
N LEU A 130 19.58 -8.48 5.91
CA LEU A 130 19.51 -7.87 4.59
C LEU A 130 20.39 -8.60 3.57
N GLU A 131 21.62 -8.96 3.94
CA GLU A 131 22.53 -9.70 3.10
C GLU A 131 21.93 -11.03 2.67
N ASN A 132 21.38 -11.81 3.60
CA ASN A 132 20.72 -13.09 3.30
C ASN A 132 19.55 -12.92 2.33
N ILE A 133 18.68 -11.94 2.56
CA ILE A 133 17.53 -11.64 1.70
C ILE A 133 18.00 -11.26 0.28
N VAL A 134 19.06 -10.48 0.16
CA VAL A 134 19.58 -10.04 -1.14
C VAL A 134 20.27 -11.19 -1.88
N ILE A 135 20.99 -12.04 -1.16
CA ILE A 135 21.60 -13.25 -1.74
C ILE A 135 20.51 -14.20 -2.24
N GLU A 136 19.46 -14.43 -1.46
CA GLU A 136 18.32 -15.24 -1.87
C GLU A 136 17.64 -14.68 -3.14
N PHE A 137 17.40 -13.36 -3.17
CA PHE A 137 16.85 -12.70 -4.35
C PHE A 137 17.76 -12.86 -5.58
N ASN A 138 19.07 -12.70 -5.42
CA ASN A 138 20.03 -12.90 -6.50
C ASN A 138 20.04 -14.36 -7.01
N ASN A 139 19.99 -15.31 -6.08
CA ASN A 139 20.03 -16.74 -6.42
C ASN A 139 18.76 -17.22 -7.13
N ALA A 140 17.67 -16.46 -7.04
CA ALA A 140 16.46 -16.75 -7.79
C ALA A 140 16.60 -16.48 -9.30
N PHE A 141 17.57 -15.67 -9.73
CA PHE A 141 17.80 -15.43 -11.16
C PHE A 141 18.30 -16.67 -11.88
N THR A 142 17.89 -16.83 -13.14
CA THR A 142 18.40 -17.91 -14.01
C THR A 142 19.92 -17.92 -14.13
N GLU A 143 20.50 -16.71 -14.17
CA GLU A 143 21.94 -16.47 -14.13
C GLU A 143 22.27 -15.49 -13.01
N PRO A 144 22.54 -15.94 -11.78
CA PRO A 144 22.86 -15.05 -10.67
C PRO A 144 24.11 -14.20 -10.91
N LEU A 145 24.17 -13.02 -10.28
CA LEU A 145 25.42 -12.26 -10.18
C LEU A 145 26.42 -13.01 -9.31
N LYS A 146 27.69 -12.79 -9.57
CA LYS A 146 28.76 -13.33 -8.73
C LYS A 146 28.67 -12.71 -7.32
N GLU A 147 29.09 -13.48 -6.33
CA GLU A 147 29.07 -13.01 -4.93
C GLU A 147 29.83 -11.69 -4.76
N THR A 148 30.96 -11.52 -5.42
CA THR A 148 31.75 -10.28 -5.38
C THR A 148 30.98 -9.06 -5.88
N GLU A 149 30.10 -9.23 -6.85
CA GLU A 149 29.25 -8.16 -7.39
C GLU A 149 28.12 -7.82 -6.41
N VAL A 150 27.49 -8.83 -5.79
CA VAL A 150 26.48 -8.66 -4.76
C VAL A 150 27.07 -7.93 -3.54
N GLN A 151 28.27 -8.33 -3.09
CA GLN A 151 28.97 -7.68 -2.00
C GLN A 151 29.34 -6.23 -2.31
N ALA A 152 29.71 -5.94 -3.56
CA ALA A 152 29.96 -4.56 -4.00
C ALA A 152 28.69 -3.67 -3.90
N VAL A 153 27.54 -4.20 -4.24
CA VAL A 153 26.23 -3.52 -4.05
C VAL A 153 25.97 -3.30 -2.56
N LEU A 154 26.08 -4.33 -1.73
CA LEU A 154 25.76 -4.29 -0.30
C LEU A 154 26.61 -3.28 0.48
N ARG A 155 27.88 -3.05 0.10
CA ARG A 155 28.75 -2.05 0.74
C ARG A 155 28.20 -0.63 0.67
N CYS A 156 27.47 -0.28 -0.38
CA CYS A 156 26.96 1.08 -0.62
C CYS A 156 25.60 1.31 0.07
N ILE A 157 24.84 0.26 0.31
CA ILE A 157 23.44 0.34 0.73
C ILE A 157 23.26 0.92 2.14
N PRO A 158 23.98 0.47 3.20
CA PRO A 158 23.77 0.96 4.56
C PRO A 158 23.91 2.48 4.66
N LYS A 159 24.95 3.05 4.08
CA LYS A 159 25.17 4.52 4.08
C LYS A 159 24.03 5.28 3.39
N ALA A 160 23.44 4.71 2.35
CA ALA A 160 22.33 5.34 1.63
C ALA A 160 21.03 5.25 2.43
N ILE A 161 20.83 4.16 3.16
CA ILE A 161 19.70 3.96 4.08
C ILE A 161 19.80 4.95 5.25
N ASP A 162 20.95 5.08 5.88
CA ASP A 162 21.17 6.01 6.98
C ASP A 162 20.84 7.45 6.56
N LYS A 163 21.30 7.86 5.38
CA LYS A 163 20.97 9.17 4.81
C LYS A 163 19.46 9.35 4.58
N PHE A 164 18.79 8.32 4.06
CA PHE A 164 17.34 8.35 3.86
C PHE A 164 16.61 8.49 5.20
N ILE A 165 17.00 7.72 6.21
CA ILE A 165 16.37 7.74 7.54
C ILE A 165 16.58 9.11 8.20
N ALA A 166 17.82 9.64 8.17
CA ALA A 166 18.12 10.97 8.70
C ALA A 166 17.31 12.07 8.00
N TYR A 167 17.16 11.98 6.67
CA TYR A 167 16.34 12.91 5.90
C TYR A 167 14.86 12.86 6.31
N GLU A 168 14.26 11.66 6.41
CA GLU A 168 12.85 11.49 6.81
C GLU A 168 12.63 11.90 8.30
N GLN A 169 13.59 11.67 9.17
CA GLN A 169 13.55 12.15 10.57
C GLN A 169 13.58 13.66 10.64
N GLY A 170 14.47 14.32 9.91
CA GLY A 170 14.54 15.78 9.84
C GLY A 170 13.26 16.42 9.26
N LEU A 171 12.56 15.72 8.36
CA LEU A 171 11.24 16.14 7.88
C LEU A 171 10.15 16.01 8.95
N ARG A 172 10.24 14.99 9.82
CA ARG A 172 9.27 14.77 10.90
C ARG A 172 9.48 15.70 12.07
N SER A 173 10.74 16.01 12.42
CA SER A 173 11.09 16.96 13.46
C SER A 173 10.81 18.43 13.06
N GLY A 174 10.58 18.68 11.77
CA GLY A 174 10.40 20.04 11.25
C GLY A 174 11.71 20.80 11.00
N GLU A 175 12.86 20.17 11.24
CA GLU A 175 14.19 20.75 10.94
C GLU A 175 14.42 20.91 9.44
N ARG A 176 13.78 20.03 8.65
CA ARG A 176 13.83 20.09 7.19
C ARG A 176 12.43 20.28 6.61
N LYS A 177 12.34 21.05 5.55
CA LYS A 177 11.09 21.20 4.77
C LYS A 177 11.16 20.33 3.53
N ARG A 178 10.03 19.69 3.18
CA ARG A 178 9.91 19.02 1.87
C ARG A 178 10.10 20.04 0.78
N VAL A 179 11.09 19.79 -0.04
CA VAL A 179 11.41 20.67 -1.14
C VAL A 179 10.48 20.37 -2.32
N SER A 180 10.15 21.41 -3.07
CA SER A 180 9.26 21.33 -4.21
C SER A 180 9.80 20.39 -5.29
N LYS A 181 8.89 19.90 -6.13
CA LYS A 181 9.14 19.00 -7.23
C LYS A 181 10.33 19.47 -8.10
N GLY A 182 11.40 18.70 -8.10
CA GLY A 182 12.58 19.00 -8.93
C GLY A 182 13.86 19.33 -8.16
N MET A 183 13.83 19.56 -6.86
CA MET A 183 15.03 19.87 -6.09
C MET A 183 15.78 18.62 -5.65
N ARG A 184 17.10 18.75 -5.57
CA ARG A 184 18.06 17.64 -5.42
C ARG A 184 18.37 17.27 -3.95
N ASP A 185 17.63 17.80 -3.00
CA ASP A 185 17.96 17.71 -1.56
C ASP A 185 17.52 16.41 -0.90
N LYS A 186 16.98 15.48 -1.66
CA LYS A 186 16.60 14.17 -1.13
C LYS A 186 17.85 13.35 -0.92
N GLU A 187 18.06 12.92 0.31
CA GLU A 187 19.16 12.03 0.64
C GLU A 187 18.77 10.56 0.46
N GLY A 188 19.75 9.72 0.15
CA GLY A 188 19.53 8.33 -0.26
C GLY A 188 19.33 8.18 -1.78
N TYR A 189 18.93 6.99 -2.22
CA TYR A 189 18.71 6.73 -3.65
C TYR A 189 17.26 7.00 -4.06
N TRP A 190 17.06 8.06 -4.83
CA TRP A 190 15.77 8.47 -5.37
C TRP A 190 15.76 8.37 -6.88
N TYR A 191 15.11 7.32 -7.38
CA TYR A 191 14.94 7.14 -8.81
C TYR A 191 13.57 7.65 -9.28
N LYS A 192 13.55 8.35 -10.41
CA LYS A 192 12.31 8.62 -11.15
C LYS A 192 11.81 7.33 -11.79
N ASN A 193 10.50 7.23 -11.99
CA ASN A 193 9.94 6.06 -12.67
C ASN A 193 10.50 5.87 -14.08
N GLU A 194 10.66 6.96 -14.83
CA GLU A 194 11.27 6.93 -16.16
C GLU A 194 12.65 6.30 -16.15
N THR A 195 13.49 6.68 -15.16
CA THR A 195 14.82 6.10 -14.99
C THR A 195 14.79 4.61 -14.62
N LEU A 196 13.81 4.19 -13.80
CA LEU A 196 13.65 2.78 -13.43
C LEU A 196 13.15 1.95 -14.62
N ILE A 197 12.21 2.50 -15.39
CA ILE A 197 11.66 1.86 -16.58
C ILE A 197 12.76 1.64 -17.61
N ASP A 198 13.56 2.67 -17.88
CA ASP A 198 14.67 2.61 -18.81
C ASP A 198 15.75 1.63 -18.35
N ARG A 199 16.27 1.80 -17.12
CA ARG A 199 17.37 0.98 -16.58
C ARG A 199 17.02 -0.48 -16.32
N LEU A 200 15.74 -0.81 -16.10
CA LEU A 200 15.25 -2.18 -15.92
C LEU A 200 14.58 -2.72 -17.20
N GLY A 201 14.54 -1.92 -18.27
CA GLY A 201 13.95 -2.30 -19.54
C GLY A 201 12.47 -2.68 -19.43
N ILE A 202 11.69 -1.97 -18.59
CA ILE A 202 10.30 -2.34 -18.27
C ILE A 202 9.39 -1.97 -19.43
N THR A 203 8.74 -2.96 -20.00
CA THR A 203 7.81 -2.77 -21.12
C THR A 203 6.44 -2.24 -20.68
N SER A 204 5.70 -1.64 -21.59
CA SER A 204 4.32 -1.17 -21.33
C SER A 204 3.37 -2.30 -20.91
N LYS A 205 3.63 -3.54 -21.35
CA LYS A 205 2.84 -4.71 -20.93
C LYS A 205 3.11 -5.06 -19.46
N GLU A 206 4.36 -5.04 -19.03
CA GLU A 206 4.77 -5.32 -17.65
C GLU A 206 4.26 -4.26 -16.69
N GLN A 207 4.25 -2.97 -17.10
CA GLN A 207 3.74 -1.87 -16.28
C GLN A 207 2.28 -2.06 -15.84
N LYS A 208 1.47 -2.79 -16.61
CA LYS A 208 0.08 -3.08 -16.25
C LYS A 208 -0.05 -3.88 -14.95
N TYR A 209 0.96 -4.66 -14.61
CA TYR A 209 1.01 -5.50 -13.41
C TYR A 209 1.70 -4.82 -12.22
N MET A 210 2.30 -3.65 -12.44
CA MET A 210 3.01 -2.89 -11.41
C MET A 210 2.10 -1.84 -10.79
N LYS A 211 2.41 -1.47 -9.55
CA LYS A 211 1.64 -0.50 -8.79
C LYS A 211 2.26 0.90 -8.82
N THR A 212 3.57 0.98 -8.70
CA THR A 212 4.30 2.24 -8.52
C THR A 212 5.27 2.56 -9.65
N ILE A 213 5.94 1.55 -10.25
CA ILE A 213 6.91 1.74 -11.33
C ILE A 213 6.16 1.75 -12.66
N ILE A 214 5.40 2.80 -12.89
CA ILE A 214 4.59 3.00 -14.09
C ILE A 214 4.95 4.32 -14.78
N GLY A 215 4.93 4.31 -16.10
CA GLY A 215 5.12 5.49 -16.94
C GLY A 215 3.92 6.44 -16.95
N ILE A 216 4.08 7.54 -17.66
CA ILE A 216 3.04 8.57 -17.76
C ILE A 216 1.81 8.01 -18.49
N ASP A 217 1.99 7.25 -19.56
CA ASP A 217 0.92 6.70 -20.38
C ASP A 217 0.05 5.72 -19.58
N GLU A 218 0.66 4.73 -18.92
CA GLU A 218 -0.06 3.78 -18.08
C GLU A 218 -0.80 4.48 -16.94
N LYS A 219 -0.19 5.50 -16.33
CA LYS A 219 -0.83 6.31 -15.30
C LYS A 219 -2.05 7.06 -15.84
N TYR A 220 -1.96 7.56 -17.07
CA TYR A 220 -3.05 8.26 -17.75
C TYR A 220 -4.19 7.30 -18.08
N ASP A 221 -3.87 6.13 -18.58
CA ASP A 221 -4.83 5.08 -18.90
C ASP A 221 -5.59 4.59 -17.67
N ARG A 222 -4.90 4.34 -16.57
CA ARG A 222 -5.54 3.98 -15.28
C ARG A 222 -6.48 5.09 -14.80
N LYS A 223 -6.04 6.35 -14.88
CA LYS A 223 -6.87 7.49 -14.51
C LYS A 223 -8.12 7.59 -15.37
N ASN A 224 -7.98 7.39 -16.67
CA ASN A 224 -9.11 7.42 -17.60
C ASN A 224 -10.07 6.25 -17.38
N LYS A 225 -9.51 5.06 -17.13
CA LYS A 225 -10.30 3.87 -16.78
C LYS A 225 -11.12 4.10 -15.52
N LYS A 226 -10.49 4.61 -14.46
CA LYS A 226 -11.16 4.98 -13.22
C LYS A 226 -12.26 6.02 -13.46
N ARG A 227 -11.96 7.11 -14.19
CA ARG A 227 -12.95 8.13 -14.53
C ARG A 227 -14.14 7.60 -15.32
N ARG A 228 -13.92 6.59 -16.20
CA ARG A 228 -15.02 5.94 -16.93
C ARG A 228 -15.90 5.13 -16.00
N VAL A 229 -15.31 4.43 -15.04
CA VAL A 229 -16.06 3.69 -14.01
C VAL A 229 -16.82 4.65 -13.10
N ASP A 230 -16.15 5.68 -12.56
CA ASP A 230 -16.73 6.65 -11.63
C ASP A 230 -17.91 7.47 -12.25
N ARG A 231 -17.99 7.53 -13.58
CA ARG A 231 -19.08 8.22 -14.29
C ARG A 231 -20.29 7.35 -14.59
N ARG A 232 -20.21 6.07 -14.27
CA ARG A 232 -21.27 5.09 -14.54
C ARG A 232 -21.97 4.68 -13.26
N ASN A 233 -23.27 4.43 -13.35
CA ASN A 233 -24.05 3.89 -12.24
C ASN A 233 -23.90 2.35 -12.15
N GLU A 234 -24.65 1.73 -11.25
CA GLU A 234 -24.67 0.27 -11.07
C GLU A 234 -25.09 -0.49 -12.34
N GLU A 235 -25.92 0.13 -13.19
CA GLU A 235 -26.31 -0.42 -14.50
C GLU A 235 -25.28 -0.16 -15.61
N VAL A 236 -24.07 0.33 -15.25
CA VAL A 236 -22.97 0.68 -16.18
C VAL A 236 -23.35 1.81 -17.17
N LEU A 237 -24.39 2.56 -16.87
CA LEU A 237 -24.85 3.70 -17.66
C LEU A 237 -24.22 5.00 -17.16
N THR A 238 -23.91 5.91 -18.08
CA THR A 238 -23.59 7.30 -17.74
C THR A 238 -24.87 8.05 -17.33
N LYS A 239 -24.72 9.14 -16.57
CA LYS A 239 -25.89 9.97 -16.19
C LYS A 239 -26.78 10.33 -17.40
N ARG A 240 -26.16 10.70 -18.53
CA ARG A 240 -26.91 11.04 -19.75
C ARG A 240 -27.67 9.85 -20.36
N GLU A 241 -27.10 8.65 -20.29
CA GLU A 241 -27.76 7.44 -20.76
C GLU A 241 -28.89 7.04 -19.83
N GLN A 242 -28.73 7.22 -18.52
CA GLN A 242 -29.78 6.99 -17.53
C GLN A 242 -30.92 7.98 -17.72
N ASP A 243 -30.64 9.28 -17.82
CA ASP A 243 -31.65 10.32 -18.07
C ASP A 243 -32.45 10.03 -19.36
N LYS A 244 -31.77 9.52 -20.40
CA LYS A 244 -32.43 9.11 -21.64
C LYS A 244 -33.34 7.90 -21.45
N LYS A 245 -32.88 6.88 -20.69
CA LYS A 245 -33.67 5.70 -20.35
C LYS A 245 -34.90 6.07 -19.57
N ASP A 246 -34.75 6.87 -18.53
CA ASP A 246 -35.83 7.35 -17.67
C ASP A 246 -36.86 8.18 -18.46
N ARG A 247 -36.37 9.01 -19.39
CA ARG A 247 -37.26 9.77 -20.30
C ARG A 247 -38.05 8.86 -21.23
N ILE A 248 -37.41 7.83 -21.77
CA ILE A 248 -38.12 6.84 -22.61
C ILE A 248 -39.19 6.08 -21.81
N GLU A 249 -38.89 5.70 -20.57
CA GLU A 249 -39.87 5.02 -19.70
C GLU A 249 -41.04 5.95 -19.36
N LYS A 250 -40.80 7.22 -19.04
CA LYS A 250 -41.86 8.20 -18.85
C LYS A 250 -42.75 8.35 -20.09
N ILE A 251 -42.15 8.44 -21.27
CA ILE A 251 -42.91 8.51 -22.55
C ILE A 251 -43.79 7.29 -22.72
N LYS A 252 -43.28 6.07 -22.46
CA LYS A 252 -44.07 4.83 -22.55
C LYS A 252 -45.27 4.85 -21.59
N VAL A 253 -45.06 5.31 -20.37
CA VAL A 253 -46.17 5.46 -19.38
C VAL A 253 -47.19 6.49 -19.83
N PHE A 254 -46.80 7.60 -20.41
CA PHE A 254 -47.74 8.61 -20.92
C PHE A 254 -48.49 8.14 -22.16
N LEU A 255 -47.83 7.40 -23.05
CA LEU A 255 -48.50 6.75 -24.19
C LEU A 255 -49.54 5.71 -23.74
N SER A 256 -49.24 4.90 -22.72
CA SER A 256 -50.21 3.93 -22.19
C SER A 256 -51.42 4.60 -21.52
N LYS A 257 -51.25 5.86 -21.05
CA LYS A 257 -52.36 6.70 -20.54
C LYS A 257 -53.14 7.44 -21.63
N GLY A 258 -52.83 7.21 -22.91
CA GLY A 258 -53.53 7.81 -24.05
C GLY A 258 -53.23 9.27 -24.32
N LEU A 259 -52.11 9.81 -23.76
CA LEU A 259 -51.68 11.18 -24.00
C LEU A 259 -51.12 11.31 -25.42
N ASN A 260 -51.45 12.42 -26.10
CA ASN A 260 -50.89 12.73 -27.41
C ASN A 260 -49.50 13.33 -27.31
N GLN A 261 -48.75 13.35 -28.42
CA GLN A 261 -47.35 13.81 -28.46
C GLN A 261 -47.14 15.25 -27.91
N SER A 262 -48.07 16.16 -28.19
CA SER A 262 -47.99 17.53 -27.75
C SER A 262 -48.10 17.68 -26.23
N LYS A 263 -48.99 16.91 -25.60
CA LYS A 263 -49.14 16.85 -24.14
C LYS A 263 -47.97 16.16 -23.48
N ILE A 264 -47.42 15.09 -24.08
CA ILE A 264 -46.20 14.42 -23.58
C ILE A 264 -45.01 15.37 -23.60
N ALA A 265 -44.87 16.18 -24.65
CA ALA A 265 -43.78 17.15 -24.76
C ALA A 265 -43.86 18.29 -23.72
N GLN A 266 -45.06 18.60 -23.20
CA GLN A 266 -45.25 19.60 -22.15
C GLN A 266 -44.95 19.06 -20.74
N GLU A 267 -45.09 17.75 -20.54
CA GLU A 267 -44.90 17.03 -19.26
C GLU A 267 -43.46 16.51 -19.04
N LEU A 268 -42.60 16.52 -20.06
CA LEU A 268 -41.20 16.03 -20.03
C LEU A 268 -40.20 17.15 -19.80
#